data_2b202efd9e21e3963a60c3ea55a135fc
#
_entry.id   2b202efd9e21e3963a60c3ea55a135fc
#
_cell.length_a   1.000
_cell.length_b   1.000
_cell.length_c   1.000
_cell.angle_alpha   90.00
_cell.angle_beta   90.00
_cell.angle_gamma   90.00
#
_symmetry.space_group_name_H-M   'P 1'
#
loop_
_entity.id
_entity.type
_entity.pdbx_description
1 polymer ?
#
loop_
_entity_poly.entity_id
_entity_poly.type
_entity_poly.pdbx_seq_one_letter_code
_entity_poly.pdbx_strand_id
1 'polypeptide(L)'
;MTAFDFAVIGAGMAGASVAAELAAHASVLMLEAESAPGYHTTGRSAAFWEECYGGPEIVPLTLASGDYLREHDFLTRRGALYIGRDADRSLLDGFMQRFGDTGATIARLDRAELAGMLPRLREDWTGAIHEPACADIDVAALHQHYLSMGRRRGVAAQMSARVKEMRRDIGAWRIETERGERFTAATVVDAAGAWADEIAGLASAKPLGIQPLRRTIAQLRTDPAPLEDLPLVLDIAGRFYFKPDAGRLWLSPHDETPSEPCDAAPEELAVAEAIDRFQQVVDWRVLAVERRWAGLRSFAPDRLPVYGPDPRVEGFAWFAGQGGFGIQTAPAAARLAAQELLGLGRDAITRGLDAALYSPARFA
;
A
#
# COMPACT_ATOMS: atom_id res chain seq x y z
N MET A 1 21.94 8.67 27.03
CA MET A 1 21.11 8.43 25.84
C MET A 1 19.73 8.02 26.32
N THR A 2 18.68 8.57 25.77
CA THR A 2 17.30 8.14 26.08
C THR A 2 17.11 6.77 25.45
N ALA A 3 16.70 5.80 26.24
CA ALA A 3 16.38 4.46 25.76
C ALA A 3 14.88 4.40 25.41
N PHE A 4 14.57 3.83 24.25
CA PHE A 4 13.21 3.59 23.81
C PHE A 4 12.86 2.09 23.88
N ASP A 5 11.59 1.76 24.00
CA ASP A 5 11.14 0.39 23.87
C ASP A 5 11.20 -0.05 22.40
N PHE A 6 10.80 0.85 21.48
CA PHE A 6 10.82 0.59 20.04
C PHE A 6 11.51 1.71 19.25
N ALA A 7 12.27 1.33 18.22
CA ALA A 7 12.72 2.21 17.16
C ALA A 7 12.10 1.74 15.84
N VAL A 8 11.23 2.56 15.24
CA VAL A 8 10.60 2.29 13.95
C VAL A 8 11.40 2.97 12.86
N ILE A 9 11.85 2.23 11.86
CA ILE A 9 12.67 2.74 10.75
C ILE A 9 11.77 2.99 9.55
N GLY A 10 11.62 4.27 9.16
CA GLY A 10 10.73 4.78 8.13
C GLY A 10 9.52 5.50 8.70
N ALA A 11 9.12 6.61 8.04
CA ALA A 11 7.93 7.41 8.40
C ALA A 11 6.93 7.51 7.22
N GLY A 12 6.89 6.50 6.35
CA GLY A 12 5.79 6.28 5.43
C GLY A 12 4.52 5.80 6.16
N MET A 13 3.49 5.41 5.42
CA MET A 13 2.24 4.90 5.98
C MET A 13 2.49 3.74 6.97
N ALA A 14 3.37 2.82 6.61
CA ALA A 14 3.75 1.68 7.45
C ALA A 14 4.32 2.14 8.80
N GLY A 15 5.41 2.93 8.78
CA GLY A 15 6.06 3.36 10.01
C GLY A 15 5.20 4.28 10.86
N ALA A 16 4.48 5.23 10.24
CA ALA A 16 3.60 6.15 10.96
C ALA A 16 2.47 5.40 11.69
N SER A 17 1.83 4.42 11.01
CA SER A 17 0.72 3.68 11.60
C SER A 17 1.18 2.74 12.73
N VAL A 18 2.24 1.94 12.53
CA VAL A 18 2.71 1.04 13.56
C VAL A 18 3.33 1.78 14.75
N ALA A 19 4.05 2.89 14.52
CA ALA A 19 4.58 3.72 15.60
C ALA A 19 3.46 4.33 16.46
N ALA A 20 2.38 4.79 15.83
CA ALA A 20 1.24 5.33 16.54
C ALA A 20 0.52 4.27 17.38
N GLU A 21 0.38 3.04 16.90
CA GLU A 21 -0.23 1.94 17.64
C GLU A 21 0.66 1.48 18.81
N LEU A 22 1.95 1.30 18.59
CA LEU A 22 2.91 0.94 19.65
C LEU A 22 2.96 2.00 20.76
N ALA A 23 2.91 3.28 20.41
CA ALA A 23 3.02 4.40 21.34
C ALA A 23 1.84 4.54 22.32
N ALA A 24 0.78 3.75 22.14
CA ALA A 24 -0.28 3.64 23.14
C ALA A 24 0.19 2.90 24.43
N HIS A 25 1.28 2.12 24.34
CA HIS A 25 1.71 1.19 25.38
C HIS A 25 3.21 1.26 25.69
N ALA A 26 4.00 1.92 24.84
CA ALA A 26 5.46 1.90 24.92
C ALA A 26 6.08 3.23 24.45
N SER A 27 7.34 3.48 24.80
CA SER A 27 8.12 4.59 24.28
C SER A 27 8.63 4.26 22.88
N VAL A 28 8.37 5.17 21.91
CA VAL A 28 8.67 4.93 20.49
C VAL A 28 9.51 6.06 19.91
N LEU A 29 10.62 5.68 19.25
CA LEU A 29 11.40 6.51 18.35
C LEU A 29 11.02 6.16 16.90
N MET A 30 10.83 7.15 16.04
CA MET A 30 10.64 6.96 14.61
C MET A 30 11.75 7.68 13.85
N LEU A 31 12.48 6.97 13.01
CA LEU A 31 13.62 7.49 12.22
C LEU A 31 13.26 7.48 10.73
N GLU A 32 13.34 8.65 10.08
CA GLU A 32 13.06 8.83 8.66
C GLU A 32 14.31 9.34 7.93
N ALA A 33 14.66 8.69 6.83
CA ALA A 33 15.81 9.05 6.03
C ALA A 33 15.64 10.40 5.32
N GLU A 34 14.41 10.70 4.88
CA GLU A 34 14.09 11.92 4.14
C GLU A 34 13.82 13.11 5.08
N SER A 35 13.80 14.30 4.51
CA SER A 35 13.52 15.55 5.25
C SER A 35 12.04 15.69 5.62
N ALA A 36 11.17 14.89 5.01
CA ALA A 36 9.73 14.89 5.25
C ALA A 36 9.18 13.45 5.25
N PRO A 37 8.20 13.13 6.11
CA PRO A 37 7.61 11.81 6.15
C PRO A 37 6.75 11.55 4.91
N GLY A 38 6.71 10.29 4.45
CA GLY A 38 5.88 9.87 3.34
C GLY A 38 6.37 10.27 1.95
N TYR A 39 7.61 10.67 1.79
CA TYR A 39 8.19 11.19 0.54
C TYR A 39 8.12 10.20 -0.64
N HIS A 40 8.36 8.93 -0.40
CA HIS A 40 8.38 7.88 -1.42
C HIS A 40 6.98 7.31 -1.70
N THR A 41 6.78 6.02 -1.51
CA THR A 41 5.56 5.27 -1.90
C THR A 41 4.26 5.90 -1.40
N THR A 42 4.23 6.37 -0.16
CA THR A 42 3.03 6.96 0.45
C THR A 42 2.56 8.20 -0.29
N GLY A 43 3.46 9.15 -0.58
CA GLY A 43 3.12 10.41 -1.26
C GLY A 43 2.90 10.26 -2.79
N ARG A 44 3.12 9.06 -3.35
CA ARG A 44 3.00 8.78 -4.79
C ARG A 44 1.88 7.83 -5.14
N SER A 45 1.09 7.43 -4.15
CA SER A 45 0.03 6.46 -4.34
C SER A 45 -1.21 7.08 -4.98
N ALA A 46 -1.85 6.32 -5.88
CA ALA A 46 -3.19 6.61 -6.37
C ALA A 46 -4.28 6.02 -5.46
N ALA A 47 -3.95 5.62 -4.28
CA ALA A 47 -4.61 4.73 -3.36
C ALA A 47 -6.14 4.76 -3.38
N PHE A 48 -6.67 3.55 -3.44
CA PHE A 48 -8.08 3.27 -3.23
C PHE A 48 -8.22 2.15 -2.19
N TRP A 49 -9.35 2.10 -1.53
CA TRP A 49 -9.80 0.99 -0.73
C TRP A 49 -10.60 0.08 -1.65
N GLU A 50 -10.08 -1.08 -1.95
CA GLU A 50 -10.62 -2.05 -2.90
C GLU A 50 -10.55 -3.43 -2.25
N GLU A 51 -11.71 -4.07 -2.05
CA GLU A 51 -11.83 -5.32 -1.30
C GLU A 51 -11.04 -6.46 -1.94
N CYS A 52 -11.04 -6.52 -3.28
CA CYS A 52 -10.37 -7.59 -4.02
C CYS A 52 -8.87 -7.35 -4.28
N TYR A 53 -8.34 -6.17 -3.96
CA TYR A 53 -6.95 -5.84 -4.26
C TYR A 53 -5.97 -6.58 -3.35
N GLY A 54 -4.99 -7.20 -3.96
CA GLY A 54 -3.93 -7.97 -3.27
C GLY A 54 -4.21 -9.47 -3.18
N GLY A 55 -5.42 -9.91 -3.50
CA GLY A 55 -5.81 -11.33 -3.46
C GLY A 55 -6.60 -11.72 -2.23
N PRO A 56 -7.17 -12.94 -2.22
CA PRO A 56 -8.02 -13.43 -1.14
C PRO A 56 -7.40 -13.35 0.25
N GLU A 57 -6.09 -13.54 0.34
CA GLU A 57 -5.34 -13.50 1.60
C GLU A 57 -5.22 -12.06 2.18
N ILE A 58 -5.46 -11.02 1.36
CA ILE A 58 -5.43 -9.61 1.78
C ILE A 58 -6.84 -9.11 2.10
N VAL A 59 -7.89 -9.71 1.55
CA VAL A 59 -9.28 -9.33 1.81
C VAL A 59 -9.58 -9.18 3.31
N PRO A 60 -9.18 -10.10 4.21
CA PRO A 60 -9.44 -9.94 5.64
C PRO A 60 -8.85 -8.67 6.24
N LEU A 61 -7.62 -8.29 5.88
CA LEU A 61 -6.99 -7.04 6.33
C LEU A 61 -7.71 -5.81 5.79
N THR A 62 -8.13 -5.86 4.52
CA THR A 62 -8.85 -4.77 3.86
C THR A 62 -10.21 -4.56 4.52
N LEU A 63 -10.99 -5.62 4.70
CA LEU A 63 -12.31 -5.55 5.34
C LEU A 63 -12.21 -5.08 6.80
N ALA A 64 -11.24 -5.61 7.56
CA ALA A 64 -11.01 -5.21 8.96
C ALA A 64 -10.58 -3.73 9.09
N SER A 65 -9.97 -3.16 8.05
CA SER A 65 -9.59 -1.75 8.01
C SER A 65 -10.73 -0.81 7.61
N GLY A 66 -11.75 -1.34 6.92
CA GLY A 66 -12.79 -0.56 6.25
C GLY A 66 -13.60 0.32 7.20
N ASP A 67 -14.04 -0.21 8.33
CA ASP A 67 -14.83 0.54 9.30
C ASP A 67 -14.03 1.70 9.90
N TYR A 68 -12.78 1.45 10.29
CA TYR A 68 -11.90 2.51 10.77
C TYR A 68 -11.73 3.64 9.76
N LEU A 69 -11.52 3.30 8.49
CA LEU A 69 -11.36 4.30 7.44
C LEU A 69 -12.64 5.10 7.18
N ARG A 70 -13.82 4.46 7.27
CA ARG A 70 -15.13 5.13 7.13
C ARG A 70 -15.44 6.03 8.32
N GLU A 71 -15.25 5.55 9.54
CA GLU A 71 -15.53 6.29 10.78
C GLU A 71 -14.70 7.57 10.93
N HIS A 72 -13.55 7.63 10.26
CA HIS A 72 -12.67 8.79 10.27
C HIS A 72 -12.72 9.61 8.97
N ASP A 73 -13.72 9.38 8.11
CA ASP A 73 -13.94 10.11 6.85
C ASP A 73 -12.76 10.10 5.87
N PHE A 74 -11.97 9.00 5.86
CA PHE A 74 -10.87 8.83 4.91
C PHE A 74 -11.28 8.24 3.56
N LEU A 75 -12.54 7.77 3.41
CA LEU A 75 -13.04 7.15 2.20
C LEU A 75 -14.08 8.01 1.50
N THR A 76 -13.86 8.21 0.19
CA THR A 76 -14.90 8.75 -0.71
C THR A 76 -15.32 7.65 -1.67
N ARG A 77 -16.60 7.24 -1.61
CA ARG A 77 -17.14 6.16 -2.43
C ARG A 77 -16.96 6.45 -3.92
N ARG A 78 -16.52 5.45 -4.67
CA ARG A 78 -16.30 5.52 -6.11
C ARG A 78 -16.88 4.33 -6.87
N GLY A 79 -16.70 3.12 -6.37
CA GLY A 79 -16.90 1.87 -7.08
C GLY A 79 -15.71 1.52 -7.98
N ALA A 80 -15.60 0.24 -8.36
CA ALA A 80 -14.62 -0.23 -9.32
C ALA A 80 -15.25 -1.13 -10.37
N LEU A 81 -14.70 -1.11 -11.59
CA LEU A 81 -15.09 -1.95 -12.72
C LEU A 81 -13.85 -2.70 -13.23
N TYR A 82 -13.83 -4.01 -13.10
CA TYR A 82 -12.86 -4.88 -13.77
C TYR A 82 -13.43 -5.26 -15.13
N ILE A 83 -13.01 -4.56 -16.18
CA ILE A 83 -13.56 -4.70 -17.53
C ILE A 83 -12.86 -5.79 -18.32
N GLY A 84 -13.59 -6.49 -19.20
CA GLY A 84 -13.07 -7.53 -20.08
C GLY A 84 -13.79 -7.58 -21.41
N ARG A 85 -13.10 -8.18 -22.38
CA ARG A 85 -13.64 -8.50 -23.72
C ARG A 85 -14.18 -9.94 -23.71
N ASP A 86 -14.81 -10.39 -24.79
CA ASP A 86 -15.25 -11.79 -24.90
C ASP A 86 -14.09 -12.79 -24.73
N ALA A 87 -12.90 -12.44 -25.22
CA ALA A 87 -11.70 -13.24 -25.03
C ALA A 87 -11.25 -13.35 -23.56
N ASP A 88 -11.64 -12.40 -22.72
CA ASP A 88 -11.28 -12.34 -21.30
C ASP A 88 -12.34 -12.96 -20.38
N ARG A 89 -13.38 -13.61 -20.93
CA ARG A 89 -14.48 -14.20 -20.16
C ARG A 89 -14.02 -15.15 -19.07
N SER A 90 -13.02 -15.99 -19.36
CA SER A 90 -12.43 -16.93 -18.39
C SER A 90 -11.73 -16.21 -17.23
N LEU A 91 -11.13 -15.04 -17.45
CA LEU A 91 -10.52 -14.22 -16.40
C LEU A 91 -11.60 -13.62 -15.48
N LEU A 92 -12.69 -13.13 -16.08
CA LEU A 92 -13.83 -12.61 -15.30
C LEU A 92 -14.49 -13.71 -14.47
N ASP A 93 -14.67 -14.92 -15.03
CA ASP A 93 -15.24 -16.06 -14.31
C ASP A 93 -14.31 -16.55 -13.19
N GLY A 94 -13.01 -16.62 -13.48
CA GLY A 94 -11.98 -16.95 -12.49
C GLY A 94 -11.90 -15.91 -11.34
N PHE A 95 -12.11 -14.64 -11.63
CA PHE A 95 -12.16 -13.58 -10.60
C PHE A 95 -13.37 -13.79 -9.68
N MET A 96 -14.57 -14.03 -10.23
CA MET A 96 -15.76 -14.32 -9.44
C MET A 96 -15.58 -15.56 -8.56
N GLN A 97 -14.99 -16.63 -9.10
CA GLN A 97 -14.70 -17.82 -8.33
C GLN A 97 -13.68 -17.57 -7.22
N ARG A 98 -12.64 -16.79 -7.50
CA ARG A 98 -11.55 -16.50 -6.55
C ARG A 98 -12.01 -15.68 -5.36
N PHE A 99 -12.94 -14.73 -5.56
CA PHE A 99 -13.35 -13.76 -4.52
C PHE A 99 -14.75 -13.99 -3.98
N GLY A 100 -15.57 -14.86 -4.57
CA GLY A 100 -16.98 -15.03 -4.20
C GLY A 100 -17.23 -15.40 -2.74
N ASP A 101 -16.31 -16.15 -2.13
CA ASP A 101 -16.44 -16.62 -0.74
C ASP A 101 -15.56 -15.84 0.26
N THR A 102 -14.95 -14.73 -0.17
CA THR A 102 -14.01 -13.96 0.68
C THR A 102 -14.68 -12.91 1.56
N GLY A 103 -15.96 -12.63 1.32
CA GLY A 103 -16.69 -11.52 1.94
C GLY A 103 -16.63 -10.22 1.13
N ALA A 104 -15.88 -10.18 0.01
CA ALA A 104 -15.89 -9.05 -0.90
C ALA A 104 -17.22 -8.92 -1.62
N THR A 105 -17.70 -7.68 -1.80
CA THR A 105 -18.96 -7.37 -2.47
C THR A 105 -18.72 -7.15 -3.96
N ILE A 106 -18.96 -8.18 -4.78
CA ILE A 106 -18.76 -8.13 -6.23
C ILE A 106 -19.96 -8.64 -7.00
N ALA A 107 -20.20 -8.10 -8.19
CA ALA A 107 -21.28 -8.49 -9.07
C ALA A 107 -20.83 -8.51 -10.55
N ARG A 108 -21.33 -9.48 -11.32
CA ARG A 108 -21.10 -9.52 -12.76
C ARG A 108 -22.00 -8.50 -13.45
N LEU A 109 -21.46 -7.74 -14.38
CA LEU A 109 -22.20 -6.83 -15.25
C LEU A 109 -22.16 -7.33 -16.69
N ASP A 110 -23.26 -7.17 -17.40
CA ASP A 110 -23.33 -7.34 -18.84
C ASP A 110 -22.86 -6.07 -19.58
N ARG A 111 -22.87 -6.14 -20.92
CA ARG A 111 -22.45 -5.05 -21.80
C ARG A 111 -23.31 -3.79 -21.63
N ALA A 112 -24.61 -3.94 -21.43
CA ALA A 112 -25.52 -2.81 -21.33
C ALA A 112 -25.35 -2.06 -20.01
N GLU A 113 -25.23 -2.81 -18.90
CA GLU A 113 -24.93 -2.28 -17.58
C GLU A 113 -23.57 -1.56 -17.54
N LEU A 114 -22.52 -2.18 -18.11
CA LEU A 114 -21.19 -1.59 -18.22
C LEU A 114 -21.21 -0.28 -19.01
N ALA A 115 -21.92 -0.24 -20.15
CA ALA A 115 -22.04 0.95 -20.97
C ALA A 115 -22.79 2.10 -20.27
N GLY A 116 -23.71 1.76 -19.37
CA GLY A 116 -24.40 2.74 -18.53
C GLY A 116 -23.47 3.42 -17.51
N MET A 117 -22.39 2.74 -17.07
CA MET A 117 -21.44 3.25 -16.10
C MET A 117 -20.19 3.88 -16.72
N LEU A 118 -19.83 3.48 -17.96
CA LEU A 118 -18.63 3.97 -18.65
C LEU A 118 -19.00 4.62 -19.98
N PRO A 119 -19.13 5.97 -20.04
CA PRO A 119 -19.54 6.69 -21.22
C PRO A 119 -18.59 6.52 -22.41
N ARG A 120 -19.16 6.35 -23.61
CA ARG A 120 -18.41 6.13 -24.87
C ARG A 120 -17.53 4.89 -24.86
N LEU A 121 -17.94 3.87 -24.13
CA LEU A 121 -17.27 2.55 -24.13
C LEU A 121 -17.31 1.94 -25.54
N ARG A 122 -16.15 1.48 -26.02
CA ARG A 122 -16.04 0.81 -27.32
C ARG A 122 -16.69 -0.57 -27.30
N GLU A 123 -17.11 -1.07 -28.46
CA GLU A 123 -17.95 -2.27 -28.60
C GLU A 123 -17.26 -3.55 -28.14
N ASP A 124 -15.94 -3.62 -28.24
CA ASP A 124 -15.15 -4.82 -27.88
C ASP A 124 -15.19 -5.18 -26.38
N TRP A 125 -15.58 -4.25 -25.52
CA TRP A 125 -15.67 -4.45 -24.08
C TRP A 125 -17.07 -4.92 -23.71
N THR A 126 -17.20 -6.22 -23.42
CA THR A 126 -18.48 -6.94 -23.40
C THR A 126 -18.98 -7.31 -22.01
N GLY A 127 -18.16 -7.15 -20.96
CA GLY A 127 -18.57 -7.43 -19.59
C GLY A 127 -17.62 -6.87 -18.57
N ALA A 128 -18.07 -6.86 -17.32
CA ALA A 128 -17.25 -6.43 -16.20
C ALA A 128 -17.61 -7.17 -14.90
N ILE A 129 -16.76 -6.99 -13.90
CA ILE A 129 -17.11 -7.22 -12.49
C ILE A 129 -17.15 -5.85 -11.82
N HIS A 130 -18.21 -5.58 -11.14
CA HIS A 130 -18.42 -4.37 -10.35
C HIS A 130 -18.16 -4.64 -8.88
N GLU A 131 -17.32 -3.82 -8.27
CA GLU A 131 -17.08 -3.75 -6.83
C GLU A 131 -17.62 -2.41 -6.32
N PRO A 132 -18.87 -2.35 -5.85
CA PRO A 132 -19.52 -1.09 -5.46
C PRO A 132 -18.96 -0.48 -4.18
N ALA A 133 -18.25 -1.27 -3.37
CA ALA A 133 -17.67 -0.83 -2.11
C ALA A 133 -16.36 -0.04 -2.29
N CYS A 134 -15.70 -0.16 -3.45
CA CYS A 134 -14.45 0.55 -3.73
C CYS A 134 -14.59 2.06 -3.50
N ALA A 135 -13.55 2.66 -2.90
CA ALA A 135 -13.51 4.08 -2.54
C ALA A 135 -12.12 4.67 -2.76
N ASP A 136 -12.05 5.97 -3.03
CA ASP A 136 -10.78 6.70 -2.94
C ASP A 136 -10.39 6.86 -1.48
N ILE A 137 -9.09 6.78 -1.19
CA ILE A 137 -8.53 7.06 0.14
C ILE A 137 -7.89 8.45 0.12
N ASP A 138 -8.25 9.31 1.07
CA ASP A 138 -7.44 10.50 1.37
C ASP A 138 -6.16 10.07 2.09
N VAL A 139 -5.13 9.77 1.29
CA VAL A 139 -3.83 9.29 1.77
C VAL A 139 -3.14 10.33 2.64
N ALA A 140 -3.25 11.61 2.28
CA ALA A 140 -2.60 12.67 3.02
C ALA A 140 -3.24 12.84 4.41
N ALA A 141 -4.57 12.85 4.48
CA ALA A 141 -5.29 12.93 5.75
C ALA A 141 -5.03 11.70 6.63
N LEU A 142 -5.07 10.49 6.07
CA LEU A 142 -4.80 9.25 6.81
C LEU A 142 -3.38 9.20 7.36
N HIS A 143 -2.38 9.56 6.55
CA HIS A 143 -0.98 9.60 6.99
C HIS A 143 -0.77 10.65 8.08
N GLN A 144 -1.31 11.87 7.89
CA GLN A 144 -1.25 12.93 8.89
C GLN A 144 -1.99 12.58 10.18
N HIS A 145 -3.07 11.80 10.09
CA HIS A 145 -3.79 11.26 11.25
C HIS A 145 -2.86 10.40 12.10
N TYR A 146 -2.15 9.43 11.51
CA TYR A 146 -1.21 8.58 12.25
C TYR A 146 -0.02 9.35 12.81
N LEU A 147 0.56 10.26 12.06
CA LEU A 147 1.64 11.12 12.55
C LEU A 147 1.19 11.96 13.74
N SER A 148 -0.02 12.52 13.68
CA SER A 148 -0.60 13.32 14.76
C SER A 148 -0.96 12.47 15.98
N MET A 149 -1.50 11.27 15.75
CA MET A 149 -1.80 10.31 16.80
C MET A 149 -0.52 9.88 17.53
N GLY A 150 0.53 9.53 16.78
CA GLY A 150 1.84 9.19 17.33
C GLY A 150 2.42 10.34 18.17
N ARG A 151 2.37 11.58 17.65
CA ARG A 151 2.83 12.77 18.38
C ARG A 151 2.07 12.95 19.71
N ARG A 152 0.76 12.82 19.69
CA ARG A 152 -0.06 12.94 20.92
C ARG A 152 0.26 11.82 21.95
N ARG A 153 0.72 10.66 21.48
CA ARG A 153 1.14 9.52 22.29
C ARG A 153 2.62 9.55 22.67
N GLY A 154 3.36 10.60 22.29
CA GLY A 154 4.75 10.79 22.68
C GLY A 154 5.80 10.13 21.76
N VAL A 155 5.45 9.76 20.52
CA VAL A 155 6.45 9.31 19.53
C VAL A 155 7.49 10.41 19.31
N ALA A 156 8.76 10.10 19.54
CA ALA A 156 9.90 10.92 19.18
C ALA A 156 10.24 10.68 17.70
N ALA A 157 9.94 11.64 16.83
CA ALA A 157 10.20 11.51 15.39
C ALA A 157 11.43 12.32 14.99
N GLN A 158 12.34 11.70 14.24
CA GLN A 158 13.54 12.33 13.71
C GLN A 158 13.60 12.17 12.19
N MET A 159 13.57 13.31 11.48
CA MET A 159 13.71 13.37 10.02
C MET A 159 15.16 13.54 9.62
N SER A 160 15.50 13.25 8.36
CA SER A 160 16.87 13.27 7.83
C SER A 160 17.83 12.43 8.67
N ALA A 161 17.34 11.32 9.19
CA ALA A 161 17.99 10.40 10.11
C ALA A 161 18.18 9.02 9.47
N ARG A 162 18.80 8.98 8.28
CA ARG A 162 19.13 7.72 7.60
C ARG A 162 20.01 6.87 8.51
N VAL A 163 19.56 5.67 8.81
CA VAL A 163 20.29 4.71 9.64
C VAL A 163 21.47 4.18 8.85
N LYS A 164 22.66 4.28 9.46
CA LYS A 164 23.95 3.85 8.88
C LYS A 164 24.44 2.55 9.49
N GLU A 165 24.21 2.39 10.79
CA GLU A 165 24.71 1.25 11.55
C GLU A 165 23.74 0.88 12.67
N MET A 166 23.59 -0.41 12.88
CA MET A 166 22.86 -0.97 14.00
C MET A 166 23.67 -2.10 14.65
N ARG A 167 23.79 -2.08 15.97
CA ARG A 167 24.44 -3.16 16.73
C ARG A 167 23.60 -3.50 17.94
N ARG A 168 23.39 -4.78 18.16
CA ARG A 168 22.77 -5.26 19.40
C ARG A 168 23.85 -5.47 20.47
N ASP A 169 23.62 -4.89 21.64
CA ASP A 169 24.52 -4.96 22.76
C ASP A 169 23.69 -5.07 24.06
N ILE A 170 23.94 -6.09 24.88
CA ILE A 170 23.29 -6.37 26.16
C ILE A 170 21.81 -5.99 26.19
N GLY A 171 20.99 -6.69 25.37
CA GLY A 171 19.53 -6.58 25.37
C GLY A 171 18.94 -5.35 24.66
N ALA A 172 19.74 -4.48 24.05
CA ALA A 172 19.28 -3.30 23.34
C ALA A 172 20.04 -3.06 22.03
N TRP A 173 19.39 -2.43 21.08
CA TRP A 173 19.99 -1.95 19.85
C TRP A 173 20.62 -0.58 20.06
N ARG A 174 21.84 -0.39 19.57
CA ARG A 174 22.45 0.92 19.34
C ARG A 174 22.33 1.24 17.86
N ILE A 175 21.72 2.37 17.57
CA ILE A 175 21.42 2.84 16.22
C ILE A 175 22.21 4.12 15.98
N GLU A 176 22.99 4.18 14.91
CA GLU A 176 23.71 5.37 14.50
C GLU A 176 23.22 5.84 13.12
N THR A 177 22.96 7.14 12.99
CA THR A 177 22.57 7.75 11.71
C THR A 177 23.78 8.24 10.94
N GLU A 178 23.62 8.52 9.64
CA GLU A 178 24.67 9.13 8.81
C GLU A 178 25.16 10.48 9.37
N ARG A 179 24.31 11.18 10.13
CA ARG A 179 24.66 12.45 10.81
C ARG A 179 25.39 12.26 12.13
N GLY A 180 25.63 11.02 12.54
CA GLY A 180 26.31 10.69 13.78
C GLY A 180 25.44 10.75 15.03
N GLU A 181 24.10 10.91 14.87
CA GLU A 181 23.16 10.83 15.98
C GLU A 181 23.07 9.38 16.47
N ARG A 182 22.92 9.19 17.79
CA ARG A 182 22.92 7.88 18.40
C ARG A 182 21.70 7.67 19.28
N PHE A 183 21.02 6.57 19.06
CA PHE A 183 19.82 6.17 19.78
C PHE A 183 19.96 4.75 20.32
N THR A 184 19.10 4.43 21.29
CA THR A 184 19.05 3.09 21.88
C THR A 184 17.58 2.65 21.96
N ALA A 185 17.31 1.41 21.55
CA ALA A 185 15.96 0.83 21.63
C ALA A 185 16.04 -0.67 21.98
N ALA A 186 15.04 -1.18 22.69
CA ALA A 186 14.96 -2.62 22.98
C ALA A 186 14.62 -3.41 21.71
N THR A 187 13.72 -2.89 20.87
CA THR A 187 13.28 -3.51 19.61
C THR A 187 13.39 -2.52 18.47
N VAL A 188 13.88 -2.98 17.32
CA VAL A 188 13.82 -2.26 16.03
C VAL A 188 12.69 -2.84 15.19
N VAL A 189 11.83 -1.98 14.65
CA VAL A 189 10.78 -2.34 13.71
C VAL A 189 11.15 -1.79 12.34
N ASP A 190 11.37 -2.68 11.40
CA ASP A 190 11.69 -2.33 10.02
C ASP A 190 10.40 -2.02 9.25
N ALA A 191 10.17 -0.73 8.99
CA ALA A 191 9.08 -0.19 8.18
C ALA A 191 9.61 0.63 6.99
N ALA A 192 10.83 0.28 6.52
CA ALA A 192 11.59 1.04 5.53
C ALA A 192 11.12 0.82 4.07
N GLY A 193 10.00 0.14 3.83
CA GLY A 193 9.40 -0.03 2.51
C GLY A 193 10.35 -0.71 1.52
N ALA A 194 10.81 0.00 0.49
CA ALA A 194 11.71 -0.54 -0.52
C ALA A 194 13.11 -0.87 0.04
N TRP A 195 13.52 -0.24 1.13
CA TRP A 195 14.83 -0.42 1.77
C TRP A 195 14.82 -1.46 2.90
N ALA A 196 13.73 -2.24 3.04
CA ALA A 196 13.58 -3.16 4.16
C ALA A 196 14.73 -4.20 4.23
N ASP A 197 15.11 -4.81 3.13
CA ASP A 197 16.22 -5.79 3.14
C ASP A 197 17.59 -5.15 3.43
N GLU A 198 17.78 -3.85 3.12
CA GLU A 198 19.00 -3.12 3.52
C GLU A 198 19.02 -2.91 5.04
N ILE A 199 17.92 -2.51 5.64
CA ILE A 199 17.78 -2.34 7.09
C ILE A 199 17.99 -3.68 7.81
N ALA A 200 17.42 -4.77 7.29
CA ALA A 200 17.67 -6.11 7.81
C ALA A 200 19.16 -6.48 7.79
N GLY A 201 19.85 -6.14 6.70
CA GLY A 201 21.30 -6.35 6.60
C GLY A 201 22.08 -5.61 7.69
N LEU A 202 21.72 -4.36 8.02
CA LEU A 202 22.32 -3.61 9.12
C LEU A 202 22.08 -4.26 10.49
N ALA A 203 20.96 -4.95 10.65
CA ALA A 203 20.61 -5.72 11.85
C ALA A 203 21.20 -7.14 11.87
N SER A 204 21.97 -7.53 10.86
CA SER A 204 22.42 -8.93 10.65
C SER A 204 21.25 -9.93 10.57
N ALA A 205 20.06 -9.45 10.24
CA ALA A 205 18.93 -10.29 9.91
C ALA A 205 19.05 -10.79 8.45
N LYS A 206 18.51 -11.99 8.19
CA LYS A 206 18.47 -12.52 6.83
C LYS A 206 17.49 -11.71 6.00
N PRO A 207 17.91 -11.11 4.88
CA PRO A 207 16.98 -10.47 3.96
C PRO A 207 15.86 -11.43 3.54
N LEU A 208 14.64 -10.92 3.43
CA LEU A 208 13.46 -11.71 3.04
C LEU A 208 13.32 -11.84 1.52
N GLY A 209 14.08 -11.07 0.73
CA GLY A 209 13.91 -10.96 -0.70
C GLY A 209 12.79 -9.97 -1.07
N ILE A 210 12.66 -8.90 -0.29
CA ILE A 210 11.69 -7.83 -0.58
C ILE A 210 12.04 -7.20 -1.93
N GLN A 211 11.17 -7.41 -2.92
CA GLN A 211 11.36 -6.87 -4.27
C GLN A 211 10.55 -5.61 -4.48
N PRO A 212 11.18 -4.44 -4.63
CA PRO A 212 10.50 -3.24 -5.08
C PRO A 212 10.11 -3.37 -6.56
N LEU A 213 8.86 -3.02 -6.85
CA LEU A 213 8.31 -3.00 -8.21
C LEU A 213 7.81 -1.59 -8.52
N ARG A 214 8.31 -1.01 -9.62
CA ARG A 214 7.88 0.32 -10.06
C ARG A 214 6.42 0.29 -10.49
N ARG A 215 5.66 1.31 -10.08
CA ARG A 215 4.31 1.61 -10.53
C ARG A 215 4.26 3.05 -11.01
N THR A 216 3.90 3.23 -12.26
CA THR A 216 3.79 4.52 -12.96
C THR A 216 2.35 5.02 -12.95
N ILE A 217 2.19 6.33 -12.76
CA ILE A 217 0.92 7.06 -12.94
C ILE A 217 1.14 8.23 -13.89
N ALA A 218 0.20 8.42 -14.79
CA ALA A 218 0.12 9.60 -15.65
C ALA A 218 -1.18 10.36 -15.40
N GLN A 219 -1.11 11.67 -15.23
CA GLN A 219 -2.27 12.55 -15.16
C GLN A 219 -2.53 13.13 -16.55
N LEU A 220 -3.71 12.85 -17.08
CA LEU A 220 -4.10 13.19 -18.42
C LEU A 220 -5.20 14.25 -18.44
N ARG A 221 -5.14 15.13 -19.43
CA ARG A 221 -6.27 15.94 -19.84
C ARG A 221 -6.94 15.29 -21.05
N THR A 222 -8.23 15.03 -20.96
CA THR A 222 -9.01 14.32 -21.99
C THR A 222 -10.18 15.16 -22.50
N ASP A 223 -10.71 14.75 -23.66
CA ASP A 223 -11.95 15.26 -24.23
C ASP A 223 -12.83 14.04 -24.62
N PRO A 224 -13.97 13.84 -23.95
CA PRO A 224 -14.52 14.66 -22.85
C PRO A 224 -13.64 14.61 -21.58
N ALA A 225 -13.82 15.60 -20.71
CA ALA A 225 -13.31 15.50 -19.35
C ALA A 225 -14.01 14.35 -18.61
N PRO A 226 -13.32 13.61 -17.72
CA PRO A 226 -13.94 12.54 -16.98
C PRO A 226 -15.02 13.07 -16.03
N LEU A 227 -16.10 12.30 -15.87
CA LEU A 227 -17.10 12.57 -14.85
C LEU A 227 -16.49 12.33 -13.45
N GLU A 228 -16.87 13.13 -12.47
CA GLU A 228 -16.34 13.00 -11.10
C GLU A 228 -16.73 11.68 -10.45
N ASP A 229 -17.90 11.16 -10.79
CA ASP A 229 -18.46 9.89 -10.29
C ASP A 229 -18.07 8.67 -11.12
N LEU A 230 -17.20 8.84 -12.16
CA LEU A 230 -16.69 7.71 -12.93
C LEU A 230 -16.01 6.70 -11.99
N PRO A 231 -16.36 5.40 -12.04
CA PRO A 231 -15.69 4.38 -11.26
C PRO A 231 -14.19 4.28 -11.57
N LEU A 232 -13.43 3.68 -10.65
CA LEU A 232 -12.11 3.14 -10.98
C LEU A 232 -12.30 2.04 -12.02
N VAL A 233 -11.62 2.13 -13.14
CA VAL A 233 -11.70 1.14 -14.22
C VAL A 233 -10.37 0.39 -14.30
N LEU A 234 -10.43 -0.93 -14.16
CA LEU A 234 -9.28 -1.83 -14.25
C LEU A 234 -9.48 -2.82 -15.38
N ASP A 235 -8.46 -3.09 -16.14
CA ASP A 235 -8.45 -4.21 -17.06
C ASP A 235 -8.36 -5.53 -16.29
N ILE A 236 -9.27 -6.46 -16.53
CA ILE A 236 -9.26 -7.76 -15.84
C ILE A 236 -7.98 -8.56 -16.06
N ALA A 237 -7.29 -8.34 -17.18
CA ALA A 237 -5.98 -8.92 -17.47
C ALA A 237 -4.80 -8.15 -16.87
N GLY A 238 -5.07 -7.07 -16.10
CA GLY A 238 -4.06 -6.33 -15.35
C GLY A 238 -3.12 -5.46 -16.19
N ARG A 239 -3.54 -4.99 -17.37
CA ARG A 239 -2.68 -4.24 -18.30
C ARG A 239 -2.72 -2.73 -18.11
N PHE A 240 -3.75 -2.18 -17.42
CA PHE A 240 -3.92 -0.77 -17.08
C PHE A 240 -5.03 -0.59 -16.05
N TYR A 241 -5.06 0.57 -15.45
CA TYR A 241 -6.24 1.10 -14.76
C TYR A 241 -6.32 2.61 -14.91
N PHE A 242 -7.50 3.17 -14.78
CA PHE A 242 -7.70 4.61 -14.75
C PHE A 242 -8.85 5.03 -13.84
N LYS A 243 -8.78 6.26 -13.35
CA LYS A 243 -9.82 6.89 -12.55
C LYS A 243 -9.84 8.40 -12.75
N PRO A 244 -10.97 9.09 -12.49
CA PRO A 244 -10.99 10.55 -12.45
C PRO A 244 -10.30 11.06 -11.17
N ASP A 245 -9.71 12.25 -11.27
CA ASP A 245 -9.17 12.99 -10.15
C ASP A 245 -9.16 14.49 -10.47
N ALA A 246 -9.96 15.28 -9.73
CA ALA A 246 -10.05 16.74 -9.88
C ALA A 246 -10.20 17.23 -11.35
N GLY A 247 -11.10 16.61 -12.12
CA GLY A 247 -11.35 16.93 -13.51
C GLY A 247 -10.25 16.49 -14.51
N ARG A 248 -9.34 15.65 -14.04
CA ARG A 248 -8.31 14.96 -14.84
C ARG A 248 -8.53 13.46 -14.79
N LEU A 249 -7.86 12.73 -15.65
CA LEU A 249 -7.81 11.29 -15.64
C LEU A 249 -6.43 10.84 -15.15
N TRP A 250 -6.40 10.04 -14.10
CA TRP A 250 -5.20 9.30 -13.74
C TRP A 250 -5.22 7.95 -14.43
N LEU A 251 -4.12 7.65 -15.11
CA LEU A 251 -3.91 6.41 -15.86
C LEU A 251 -2.63 5.74 -15.40
N SER A 252 -2.68 4.44 -15.17
CA SER A 252 -1.50 3.62 -14.89
C SER A 252 -1.35 2.53 -15.94
N PRO A 253 -0.13 2.29 -16.48
CA PRO A 253 0.17 1.12 -17.28
C PRO A 253 0.07 -0.19 -16.48
N HIS A 254 -0.19 -0.12 -15.17
CA HIS A 254 -0.22 -1.24 -14.25
C HIS A 254 1.12 -2.01 -14.22
N ASP A 255 2.22 -1.29 -14.48
CA ASP A 255 3.58 -1.84 -14.52
C ASP A 255 4.02 -2.43 -13.16
N GLU A 256 4.79 -3.49 -13.23
CA GLU A 256 5.47 -4.14 -12.11
C GLU A 256 6.93 -4.42 -12.49
N THR A 257 7.62 -3.38 -12.95
CA THR A 257 9.02 -3.50 -13.32
C THR A 257 9.89 -3.59 -12.08
N PRO A 258 10.70 -4.66 -11.90
CA PRO A 258 11.66 -4.75 -10.82
C PRO A 258 12.61 -3.55 -10.80
N SER A 259 12.90 -3.07 -9.60
CA SER A 259 13.76 -1.91 -9.37
C SER A 259 14.60 -2.13 -8.12
N GLU A 260 15.77 -1.52 -8.08
CA GLU A 260 16.47 -1.28 -6.82
C GLU A 260 15.72 -0.20 -6.01
N PRO A 261 15.92 -0.15 -4.67
CA PRO A 261 15.44 0.94 -3.84
C PRO A 261 15.97 2.28 -4.36
N CYS A 262 15.07 3.19 -4.76
CA CYS A 262 15.46 4.48 -5.33
C CYS A 262 14.33 5.51 -5.28
N ASP A 263 14.62 6.73 -5.66
CA ASP A 263 13.62 7.73 -6.01
C ASP A 263 13.10 7.43 -7.42
N ALA A 264 12.00 6.66 -7.50
CA ALA A 264 11.52 6.07 -8.73
C ALA A 264 11.00 7.12 -9.73
N ALA A 265 11.43 6.99 -10.98
CA ALA A 265 10.98 7.80 -12.10
C ALA A 265 10.03 7.01 -13.02
N PRO A 266 9.04 7.69 -13.65
CA PRO A 266 8.13 7.08 -14.60
C PRO A 266 8.85 6.74 -15.91
N GLU A 267 8.35 5.72 -16.63
CA GLU A 267 8.87 5.33 -17.94
C GLU A 267 7.92 5.82 -19.05
N GLU A 268 8.50 6.53 -20.03
CA GLU A 268 7.71 7.19 -21.09
C GLU A 268 6.99 6.20 -21.99
N LEU A 269 7.67 5.09 -22.35
CA LEU A 269 7.09 4.06 -23.20
C LEU A 269 5.87 3.41 -22.54
N ALA A 270 5.98 3.08 -21.26
CA ALA A 270 4.87 2.49 -20.50
C ALA A 270 3.65 3.42 -20.43
N VAL A 271 3.87 4.74 -20.31
CA VAL A 271 2.80 5.73 -20.35
C VAL A 271 2.15 5.79 -21.72
N ALA A 272 2.95 5.79 -22.80
CA ALA A 272 2.42 5.82 -24.17
C ALA A 272 1.57 4.57 -24.48
N GLU A 273 2.05 3.38 -24.12
CA GLU A 273 1.30 2.14 -24.25
C GLU A 273 -0.01 2.13 -23.43
N ALA A 274 0.03 2.69 -22.21
CA ALA A 274 -1.19 2.80 -21.41
C ALA A 274 -2.23 3.73 -22.04
N ILE A 275 -1.79 4.84 -22.65
CA ILE A 275 -2.67 5.76 -23.39
C ILE A 275 -3.30 5.05 -24.58
N ASP A 276 -2.54 4.28 -25.34
CA ASP A 276 -3.08 3.50 -26.47
C ASP A 276 -4.14 2.50 -25.98
N ARG A 277 -3.86 1.75 -24.92
CA ARG A 277 -4.82 0.82 -24.31
C ARG A 277 -6.07 1.53 -23.79
N PHE A 278 -5.93 2.69 -23.14
CA PHE A 278 -7.05 3.50 -22.68
C PHE A 278 -7.96 3.93 -23.84
N GLN A 279 -7.37 4.39 -24.97
CA GLN A 279 -8.12 4.79 -26.15
C GLN A 279 -8.80 3.61 -26.89
N GLN A 280 -8.37 2.37 -26.59
CA GLN A 280 -9.08 1.15 -27.01
C GLN A 280 -10.26 0.81 -26.09
N VAL A 281 -10.37 1.41 -24.90
CA VAL A 281 -11.51 1.22 -23.98
C VAL A 281 -12.63 2.19 -24.32
N VAL A 282 -12.33 3.45 -24.43
CA VAL A 282 -13.30 4.55 -24.63
C VAL A 282 -12.92 5.44 -25.82
N ASP A 283 -13.94 6.02 -26.43
CA ASP A 283 -13.75 6.98 -27.51
C ASP A 283 -13.52 8.40 -26.94
N TRP A 284 -12.42 8.57 -26.21
CA TRP A 284 -11.97 9.83 -25.65
C TRP A 284 -10.61 10.21 -26.24
N ARG A 285 -10.43 11.51 -26.51
CA ARG A 285 -9.13 12.01 -26.96
C ARG A 285 -8.26 12.39 -25.78
N VAL A 286 -7.02 11.96 -25.77
CA VAL A 286 -6.00 12.46 -24.85
C VAL A 286 -5.42 13.74 -25.45
N LEU A 287 -5.60 14.87 -24.75
CA LEU A 287 -5.16 16.19 -25.18
C LEU A 287 -3.74 16.50 -24.69
N ALA A 288 -3.39 16.03 -23.51
CA ALA A 288 -2.06 16.22 -22.93
C ALA A 288 -1.79 15.20 -21.79
N VAL A 289 -0.52 14.87 -21.61
CA VAL A 289 0.02 14.32 -20.38
C VAL A 289 0.52 15.49 -19.54
N GLU A 290 -0.18 15.86 -18.47
CA GLU A 290 0.13 17.05 -17.67
C GLU A 290 1.16 16.75 -16.57
N ARG A 291 1.09 15.56 -16.00
CA ARG A 291 2.05 15.06 -14.97
C ARG A 291 2.28 13.57 -15.12
N ARG A 292 3.41 13.11 -14.64
CA ARG A 292 3.73 11.69 -14.51
C ARG A 292 4.66 11.49 -13.31
N TRP A 293 4.46 10.42 -12.59
CA TRP A 293 5.29 10.04 -11.46
C TRP A 293 5.31 8.53 -11.29
N ALA A 294 6.22 8.03 -10.48
CA ALA A 294 6.27 6.62 -10.14
C ALA A 294 6.57 6.44 -8.65
N GLY A 295 6.14 5.31 -8.11
CA GLY A 295 6.46 4.84 -6.78
C GLY A 295 6.89 3.39 -6.79
N LEU A 296 7.48 2.92 -5.70
CA LEU A 296 7.90 1.54 -5.53
C LEU A 296 6.89 0.80 -4.62
N ARG A 297 6.35 -0.30 -5.11
CA ARG A 297 5.56 -1.25 -4.32
C ARG A 297 6.44 -2.43 -3.98
N SER A 298 6.65 -2.66 -2.70
CA SER A 298 7.63 -3.63 -2.21
C SER A 298 6.94 -4.90 -1.75
N PHE A 299 7.23 -6.02 -2.40
CA PHE A 299 6.60 -7.31 -2.15
C PHE A 299 7.59 -8.31 -1.57
N ALA A 300 7.15 -9.09 -0.60
CA ALA A 300 7.82 -10.34 -0.23
C ALA A 300 7.68 -11.38 -1.37
N PRO A 301 8.49 -12.45 -1.38
CA PRO A 301 8.49 -13.45 -2.47
C PRO A 301 7.12 -14.10 -2.72
N ASP A 302 6.32 -14.29 -1.68
CA ASP A 302 4.95 -14.83 -1.76
C ASP A 302 3.87 -13.77 -1.96
N ARG A 303 4.29 -12.49 -2.05
CA ARG A 303 3.44 -11.30 -2.23
C ARG A 303 2.55 -10.96 -1.03
N LEU A 304 2.67 -11.67 0.09
CA LEU A 304 1.98 -11.32 1.33
C LEU A 304 2.85 -10.37 2.18
N PRO A 305 2.24 -9.44 2.94
CA PRO A 305 2.99 -8.57 3.83
C PRO A 305 3.65 -9.36 4.96
N VAL A 306 4.66 -8.76 5.59
CA VAL A 306 5.43 -9.39 6.65
C VAL A 306 5.33 -8.57 7.92
N TYR A 307 4.71 -9.15 8.96
CA TYR A 307 4.45 -8.50 10.24
C TYR A 307 4.90 -9.38 11.41
N GLY A 308 5.63 -8.80 12.36
CA GLY A 308 5.99 -9.46 13.60
C GLY A 308 7.49 -9.64 13.81
N PRO A 309 7.88 -10.29 14.94
CA PRO A 309 9.27 -10.46 15.31
C PRO A 309 10.02 -11.40 14.36
N ASP A 310 11.27 -11.06 14.07
CA ASP A 310 12.17 -11.93 13.32
C ASP A 310 12.44 -13.20 14.14
N PRO A 311 12.32 -14.40 13.55
CA PRO A 311 12.48 -15.65 14.31
C PRO A 311 13.93 -15.97 14.71
N ARG A 312 14.93 -15.26 14.18
CA ARG A 312 16.36 -15.51 14.35
C ARG A 312 17.09 -14.38 15.06
N VAL A 313 16.61 -13.13 14.89
CA VAL A 313 17.25 -11.93 15.43
C VAL A 313 16.38 -11.33 16.52
N GLU A 314 16.77 -11.59 17.75
CA GLU A 314 16.04 -11.09 18.93
C GLU A 314 15.97 -9.55 18.91
N GLY A 315 14.79 -8.99 19.18
CA GLY A 315 14.54 -7.54 19.20
C GLY A 315 14.58 -6.89 17.82
N PHE A 316 14.52 -7.67 16.74
CA PHE A 316 14.25 -7.15 15.39
C PHE A 316 12.86 -7.63 14.94
N ALA A 317 12.12 -6.76 14.29
CA ALA A 317 10.78 -7.06 13.81
C ALA A 317 10.54 -6.44 12.43
N TRP A 318 9.67 -7.06 11.66
CA TRP A 318 9.28 -6.66 10.34
C TRP A 318 7.90 -5.98 10.34
N PHE A 319 7.77 -4.90 9.61
CA PHE A 319 6.50 -4.32 9.19
C PHE A 319 6.65 -3.84 7.75
N ALA A 320 6.84 -4.78 6.83
CA ALA A 320 7.31 -4.57 5.47
C ALA A 320 6.55 -5.42 4.45
N GLY A 321 6.88 -5.30 3.18
CA GLY A 321 6.31 -6.14 2.11
C GLY A 321 4.85 -5.86 1.79
N GLN A 322 4.29 -4.68 2.14
CA GLN A 322 2.87 -4.36 1.96
C GLN A 322 2.45 -4.16 0.50
N GLY A 323 3.34 -4.33 -0.45
CA GLY A 323 3.04 -4.26 -1.88
C GLY A 323 2.31 -2.99 -2.30
N GLY A 324 1.18 -3.15 -2.97
CA GLY A 324 0.32 -2.03 -3.37
C GLY A 324 -0.85 -1.73 -2.41
N PHE A 325 -1.04 -2.54 -1.37
CA PHE A 325 -2.22 -2.52 -0.51
C PHE A 325 -1.94 -2.02 0.92
N GLY A 326 -0.71 -1.58 1.22
CA GLY A 326 -0.31 -1.16 2.56
C GLY A 326 -1.06 0.06 3.11
N ILE A 327 -1.62 0.94 2.25
CA ILE A 327 -2.40 2.09 2.69
C ILE A 327 -3.81 1.64 3.10
N GLN A 328 -4.49 0.86 2.26
CA GLN A 328 -5.84 0.41 2.54
C GLN A 328 -5.94 -0.53 3.76
N THR A 329 -4.85 -1.26 4.05
CA THR A 329 -4.79 -2.21 5.17
C THR A 329 -4.13 -1.63 6.42
N ALA A 330 -3.61 -0.40 6.38
CA ALA A 330 -2.82 0.19 7.48
C ALA A 330 -3.51 0.11 8.85
N PRO A 331 -4.81 0.39 9.02
CA PRO A 331 -5.46 0.30 10.32
C PRO A 331 -5.36 -1.09 10.96
N ALA A 332 -5.80 -2.11 10.24
CA ALA A 332 -5.80 -3.48 10.77
C ALA A 332 -4.39 -4.06 10.90
N ALA A 333 -3.53 -3.81 9.90
CA ALA A 333 -2.15 -4.29 9.88
C ALA A 333 -1.31 -3.71 11.02
N ALA A 334 -1.37 -2.38 11.23
CA ALA A 334 -0.61 -1.74 12.29
C ALA A 334 -1.08 -2.18 13.69
N ARG A 335 -2.40 -2.31 13.88
CA ARG A 335 -2.98 -2.81 15.11
C ARG A 335 -2.56 -4.25 15.38
N LEU A 336 -2.62 -5.11 14.36
CA LEU A 336 -2.19 -6.50 14.42
C LEU A 336 -0.71 -6.62 14.81
N ALA A 337 0.17 -5.90 14.11
CA ALA A 337 1.60 -5.91 14.38
C ALA A 337 1.94 -5.39 15.78
N ALA A 338 1.29 -4.30 16.23
CA ALA A 338 1.50 -3.78 17.58
C ALA A 338 1.07 -4.78 18.66
N GLN A 339 -0.06 -5.47 18.48
CA GLN A 339 -0.53 -6.51 19.40
C GLN A 339 0.44 -7.68 19.48
N GLU A 340 0.98 -8.14 18.34
CA GLU A 340 2.00 -9.20 18.32
C GLU A 340 3.27 -8.78 19.05
N LEU A 341 3.78 -7.58 18.78
CA LEU A 341 5.02 -7.08 19.36
C LEU A 341 4.92 -6.78 20.86
N LEU A 342 3.74 -6.43 21.34
CA LEU A 342 3.47 -6.11 22.74
C LEU A 342 2.89 -7.30 23.54
N GLY A 343 2.61 -8.42 22.88
CA GLY A 343 1.96 -9.57 23.53
C GLY A 343 0.52 -9.28 23.98
N LEU A 344 -0.20 -8.41 23.28
CA LEU A 344 -1.57 -8.02 23.62
C LEU A 344 -2.60 -8.96 22.97
N GLY A 345 -3.77 -9.06 23.59
CA GLY A 345 -4.90 -9.78 23.03
C GLY A 345 -5.49 -9.08 21.79
N ARG A 346 -6.17 -9.84 20.93
CA ARG A 346 -6.89 -9.33 19.78
C ARG A 346 -8.13 -8.53 20.19
N ASP A 347 -8.36 -7.43 19.50
CA ASP A 347 -9.55 -6.59 19.65
C ASP A 347 -10.59 -6.80 18.53
N ALA A 348 -11.59 -5.92 18.45
CA ALA A 348 -12.65 -6.03 17.43
C ALA A 348 -12.12 -5.97 15.99
N ILE A 349 -11.08 -5.18 15.73
CA ILE A 349 -10.49 -5.01 14.40
C ILE A 349 -9.70 -6.27 13.99
N THR A 350 -8.98 -6.88 14.93
CA THR A 350 -7.97 -7.90 14.60
C THR A 350 -8.36 -9.33 14.93
N ARG A 351 -9.47 -9.56 15.67
CA ARG A 351 -9.87 -10.91 16.14
C ARG A 351 -10.09 -11.94 15.04
N GLY A 352 -10.48 -11.48 13.84
CA GLY A 352 -10.72 -12.33 12.67
C GLY A 352 -9.50 -12.56 11.78
N LEU A 353 -8.33 -11.97 12.14
CA LEU A 353 -7.13 -12.04 11.32
C LEU A 353 -6.22 -13.20 11.76
N ASP A 354 -5.75 -13.97 10.79
CA ASP A 354 -4.71 -14.97 11.00
C ASP A 354 -3.32 -14.32 10.91
N ALA A 355 -2.71 -14.04 12.07
CA ALA A 355 -1.38 -13.44 12.13
C ALA A 355 -0.27 -14.37 11.58
N ALA A 356 -0.46 -15.69 11.65
CA ALA A 356 0.53 -16.63 11.16
C ALA A 356 0.75 -16.48 9.67
N LEU A 357 -0.31 -16.11 8.93
CA LEU A 357 -0.25 -15.85 7.49
C LEU A 357 0.74 -14.72 7.13
N TYR A 358 0.90 -13.74 8.01
CA TYR A 358 1.77 -12.58 7.79
C TYR A 358 3.08 -12.65 8.58
N SER A 359 3.29 -13.69 9.36
CA SER A 359 4.48 -13.84 10.18
C SER A 359 5.75 -14.04 9.34
N PRO A 360 6.90 -13.39 9.71
CA PRO A 360 8.18 -13.66 9.06
C PRO A 360 8.66 -15.12 9.25
N ALA A 361 8.13 -15.85 10.23
CA ALA A 361 8.47 -17.25 10.47
C ALA A 361 8.16 -18.18 9.27
N ARG A 362 7.27 -17.76 8.34
CA ARG A 362 6.99 -18.52 7.12
C ARG A 362 8.17 -18.56 6.14
N PHE A 363 9.21 -17.73 6.35
CA PHE A 363 10.47 -17.71 5.60
C PHE A 363 11.67 -18.28 6.38
N ALA A 364 11.44 -18.86 7.55
CA ALA A 364 12.49 -19.34 8.46
C ALA A 364 13.12 -20.67 8.00
#